data_5aa15974e0395dd19e29ac5caf9a6970
#
_entry.id   5aa15974e0395dd19e29ac5caf9a6970
#
_cell.length_a   1.000
_cell.length_b   1.000
_cell.length_c   1.000
_cell.angle_alpha   90.00
_cell.angle_beta   90.00
_cell.angle_gamma   90.00
#
_symmetry.space_group_name_H-M   'P 1'
#
loop_
_entity.id
_entity.type
_entity.pdbx_description
1 polymer ?
#
loop_
_entity_poly.entity_id
_entity_poly.type
_entity_poly.pdbx_seq_one_letter_code
_entity_poly.pdbx_strand_id
1 'polypeptide(L)'
;MTISSDAAMRLCETVRMLRHLALNLPDPVCLSFLAQANGPLPEPACSSVRATERAINAAFARIGVRTLQYLHGGEAQLSSFEYFISRKICEALDYSYEHFDDAGDVTAFSRLLKHFEFSGAVPHIETLHLTTRDNAQLLVHASANRELPPVVLALPCGIPFDLCRGWFDALSERFFVVTWETRGLFGACEAFDQIAVDTDAQVADMISVMNHFRLSSAHLMGICGGAVIALSAAAAHADRVNSLSLWHGDYNLGDNDLRTAHQQNFEWLMESAAQDRGEAADLQAMFLDQSTLATTPESIAHVVLYPYVNPELFYRYARLNDALNKTELASRLARISAPTLVVAGDADSTTHIGGSRHIAASIKDATLHIEHNGSHLAFFVSSPQSKHTAFSFLDEVLQPAVA
;
A
#
# COMPACT_ATOMS: atom_id res chain seq x y z
N MET A 1 -36.87 16.10 -4.73
CA MET A 1 -35.84 15.43 -5.58
C MET A 1 -35.22 14.32 -4.73
N THR A 2 -35.19 13.11 -5.22
CA THR A 2 -34.51 11.97 -4.53
C THR A 2 -33.02 12.19 -4.62
N ILE A 3 -32.25 11.95 -3.54
CA ILE A 3 -30.78 11.83 -3.58
C ILE A 3 -30.42 11.16 -4.90
N SER A 4 -29.49 11.73 -5.64
CA SER A 4 -28.80 10.96 -6.65
C SER A 4 -28.13 9.80 -5.89
N SER A 5 -28.76 8.62 -5.94
CA SER A 5 -28.23 7.38 -5.35
C SER A 5 -26.76 7.16 -5.73
N ASP A 6 -26.37 7.73 -6.84
CA ASP A 6 -25.03 7.72 -7.43
C ASP A 6 -24.04 8.61 -6.65
N ALA A 7 -24.38 9.87 -6.33
CA ALA A 7 -23.50 10.77 -5.57
C ALA A 7 -23.28 10.24 -4.13
N ALA A 8 -24.33 9.69 -3.52
CA ALA A 8 -24.24 9.08 -2.19
C ALA A 8 -23.30 7.84 -2.21
N MET A 9 -23.38 7.02 -3.25
CA MET A 9 -22.53 5.85 -3.41
C MET A 9 -21.09 6.29 -3.65
N ARG A 10 -20.83 7.23 -4.58
CA ARG A 10 -19.49 7.77 -4.83
C ARG A 10 -18.86 8.36 -3.57
N LEU A 11 -19.63 9.07 -2.74
CA LEU A 11 -19.13 9.58 -1.45
C LEU A 11 -18.69 8.44 -0.53
N CYS A 12 -19.48 7.37 -0.38
CA CYS A 12 -19.12 6.23 0.43
C CYS A 12 -17.86 5.51 -0.08
N GLU A 13 -17.77 5.30 -1.38
CA GLU A 13 -16.59 4.68 -2.03
C GLU A 13 -15.33 5.53 -1.84
N THR A 14 -15.45 6.84 -2.00
CA THR A 14 -14.34 7.78 -1.81
C THR A 14 -13.89 7.81 -0.34
N VAL A 15 -14.80 7.86 0.61
CA VAL A 15 -14.43 7.80 2.04
C VAL A 15 -13.76 6.47 2.39
N ARG A 16 -14.26 5.35 1.87
CA ARG A 16 -13.60 4.05 2.03
C ARG A 16 -12.19 4.05 1.45
N MET A 17 -11.99 4.59 0.24
CA MET A 17 -10.68 4.71 -0.40
C MET A 17 -9.71 5.55 0.45
N LEU A 18 -10.18 6.64 1.02
CA LEU A 18 -9.39 7.58 1.82
C LEU A 18 -9.12 7.12 3.26
N ARG A 19 -9.66 5.98 3.70
CA ARG A 19 -9.66 5.56 5.10
C ARG A 19 -8.28 5.53 5.75
N HIS A 20 -7.26 5.04 5.04
CA HIS A 20 -5.90 4.94 5.56
C HIS A 20 -5.28 6.32 5.83
N LEU A 21 -5.52 7.29 4.94
CA LEU A 21 -5.07 8.66 5.16
C LEU A 21 -5.85 9.32 6.30
N ALA A 22 -7.17 9.34 6.19
CA ALA A 22 -8.05 10.09 7.09
C ALA A 22 -7.96 9.63 8.55
N LEU A 23 -7.81 8.33 8.81
CA LEU A 23 -7.67 7.78 10.16
C LEU A 23 -6.36 8.15 10.85
N ASN A 24 -5.35 8.54 10.09
CA ASN A 24 -4.01 8.80 10.60
C ASN A 24 -3.63 10.29 10.58
N LEU A 25 -4.53 11.14 10.12
CA LEU A 25 -4.38 12.59 10.25
C LEU A 25 -4.61 13.04 11.70
N PRO A 26 -4.01 14.18 12.10
CA PRO A 26 -4.33 14.82 13.37
C PRO A 26 -5.83 15.15 13.48
N ASP A 27 -6.38 15.08 14.69
CA ASP A 27 -7.77 15.44 14.98
C ASP A 27 -7.84 16.93 15.44
N PRO A 28 -8.72 17.76 14.88
CA PRO A 28 -9.70 17.50 13.85
C PRO A 28 -9.11 17.41 12.45
N VAL A 29 -9.67 16.55 11.58
CA VAL A 29 -9.34 16.55 10.16
C VAL A 29 -10.00 17.76 9.50
N CYS A 30 -9.19 18.62 8.88
CA CYS A 30 -9.70 19.82 8.23
C CYS A 30 -10.09 19.52 6.77
N LEU A 31 -11.28 19.98 6.39
CA LEU A 31 -11.77 19.89 5.01
C LEU A 31 -12.16 21.27 4.49
N SER A 32 -12.07 21.47 3.20
CA SER A 32 -12.58 22.67 2.53
C SER A 32 -13.40 22.28 1.31
N PHE A 33 -14.46 23.02 1.05
CA PHE A 33 -15.16 22.97 -0.22
C PHE A 33 -14.34 23.73 -1.27
N LEU A 34 -13.81 23.00 -2.23
CA LEU A 34 -12.97 23.55 -3.28
C LEU A 34 -13.84 24.06 -4.42
N ALA A 35 -13.47 25.19 -5.01
CA ALA A 35 -14.11 25.67 -6.22
C ALA A 35 -13.74 24.78 -7.41
N GLN A 36 -14.68 24.58 -8.36
CA GLN A 36 -14.28 24.21 -9.71
C GLN A 36 -13.42 25.34 -10.29
N ALA A 37 -12.55 25.03 -11.25
CA ALA A 37 -11.57 25.96 -11.83
C ALA A 37 -12.12 27.34 -12.23
N ASN A 38 -13.44 27.51 -12.40
CA ASN A 38 -14.11 28.76 -12.75
C ASN A 38 -15.46 28.97 -12.02
N GLY A 39 -15.73 28.23 -10.93
CA GLY A 39 -16.98 28.33 -10.19
C GLY A 39 -16.87 29.11 -8.88
N PRO A 40 -17.94 29.78 -8.41
CA PRO A 40 -17.93 30.42 -7.10
C PRO A 40 -17.95 29.36 -6.01
N LEU A 41 -17.30 29.68 -4.86
CA LEU A 41 -17.43 28.88 -3.65
C LEU A 41 -18.87 28.98 -3.10
N PRO A 42 -19.42 27.90 -2.57
CA PRO A 42 -20.74 27.94 -1.94
C PRO A 42 -20.74 28.81 -0.67
N GLU A 43 -21.86 29.48 -0.41
CA GLU A 43 -22.01 30.24 0.83
C GLU A 43 -22.13 29.28 2.03
N PRO A 44 -21.36 29.46 3.10
CA PRO A 44 -21.33 28.56 4.27
C PRO A 44 -22.69 28.42 4.98
N ALA A 45 -23.55 29.44 4.88
CA ALA A 45 -24.87 29.47 5.51
C ALA A 45 -25.95 28.71 4.68
N CYS A 46 -25.65 28.26 3.47
CA CYS A 46 -26.59 27.56 2.61
C CYS A 46 -27.06 26.23 3.26
N SER A 47 -28.35 25.92 3.14
CA SER A 47 -28.94 24.68 3.70
C SER A 47 -28.32 23.43 3.08
N SER A 48 -28.03 23.46 1.76
CA SER A 48 -27.40 22.36 1.03
C SER A 48 -25.95 22.11 1.48
N VAL A 49 -25.17 23.16 1.77
CA VAL A 49 -23.81 23.03 2.33
C VAL A 49 -23.88 22.30 3.67
N ARG A 50 -24.74 22.73 4.59
CA ARG A 50 -24.90 22.07 5.90
C ARG A 50 -25.40 20.63 5.79
N ALA A 51 -26.27 20.34 4.82
CA ALA A 51 -26.74 18.98 4.58
C ALA A 51 -25.60 18.08 4.04
N THR A 52 -24.79 18.62 3.13
CA THR A 52 -23.59 17.95 2.60
C THR A 52 -22.56 17.70 3.69
N GLU A 53 -22.26 18.69 4.56
CA GLU A 53 -21.37 18.52 5.72
C GLU A 53 -21.86 17.40 6.64
N ARG A 54 -23.16 17.34 6.92
CA ARG A 54 -23.74 16.24 7.74
C ARG A 54 -23.55 14.88 7.06
N ALA A 55 -23.72 14.80 5.74
CA ALA A 55 -23.51 13.55 5.00
C ALA A 55 -22.05 13.11 5.02
N ILE A 56 -21.11 14.03 4.79
CA ILE A 56 -19.67 13.78 4.87
C ILE A 56 -19.29 13.32 6.29
N ASN A 57 -19.71 14.05 7.33
CA ASN A 57 -19.47 13.67 8.73
C ASN A 57 -19.97 12.25 9.01
N ALA A 58 -21.19 11.92 8.56
CA ALA A 58 -21.76 10.59 8.76
C ALA A 58 -20.98 9.47 8.06
N ALA A 59 -20.46 9.74 6.86
CA ALA A 59 -19.62 8.79 6.13
C ALA A 59 -18.25 8.59 6.80
N PHE A 60 -17.56 9.68 7.18
CA PHE A 60 -16.26 9.61 7.86
C PHE A 60 -16.37 8.96 9.26
N ALA A 61 -17.47 9.16 9.97
CA ALA A 61 -17.72 8.46 11.22
C ALA A 61 -17.77 6.92 11.05
N ARG A 62 -18.15 6.43 9.87
CA ARG A 62 -18.17 4.98 9.56
C ARG A 62 -16.77 4.36 9.46
N ILE A 63 -15.79 5.15 9.11
CA ILE A 63 -14.38 4.73 9.10
C ILE A 63 -13.64 5.03 10.41
N GLY A 64 -14.29 5.69 11.39
CA GLY A 64 -13.71 5.98 12.70
C GLY A 64 -13.14 7.39 12.89
N VAL A 65 -13.18 8.25 11.88
CA VAL A 65 -12.83 9.68 12.02
C VAL A 65 -13.88 10.37 12.88
N ARG A 66 -13.44 10.98 13.99
CA ARG A 66 -14.35 11.51 15.02
C ARG A 66 -14.80 12.94 14.75
N THR A 67 -13.85 13.78 14.31
CA THR A 67 -14.08 15.22 14.22
C THR A 67 -13.61 15.74 12.86
N LEU A 68 -14.52 16.39 12.13
CA LEU A 68 -14.19 17.14 10.92
C LEU A 68 -14.40 18.63 11.21
N GLN A 69 -13.48 19.45 10.71
CA GLN A 69 -13.57 20.91 10.73
C GLN A 69 -13.64 21.43 9.30
N TYR A 70 -14.61 22.29 9.01
CA TYR A 70 -14.77 22.86 7.66
C TYR A 70 -14.17 24.28 7.61
N LEU A 71 -13.25 24.48 6.68
CA LEU A 71 -12.59 25.76 6.42
C LEU A 71 -13.22 26.42 5.20
N HIS A 72 -14.08 27.39 5.42
CA HIS A 72 -14.73 28.12 4.34
C HIS A 72 -13.82 29.21 3.77
N GLY A 73 -13.28 28.98 2.55
CA GLY A 73 -12.32 29.88 1.90
C GLY A 73 -10.90 29.79 2.46
N GLY A 74 -10.58 28.75 3.22
CA GLY A 74 -9.28 28.55 3.89
C GLY A 74 -8.40 27.47 3.27
N GLU A 75 -8.46 27.24 1.96
CA GLU A 75 -7.70 26.17 1.29
C GLU A 75 -6.18 26.25 1.54
N ALA A 76 -5.63 27.45 1.63
CA ALA A 76 -4.21 27.68 1.92
C ALA A 76 -3.81 27.24 3.35
N GLN A 77 -4.76 26.94 4.22
CA GLN A 77 -4.52 26.46 5.58
C GLN A 77 -4.55 24.95 5.70
N LEU A 78 -4.96 24.24 4.63
CA LEU A 78 -4.97 22.79 4.59
C LEU A 78 -3.56 22.24 4.37
N SER A 79 -3.21 21.19 5.12
CA SER A 79 -2.06 20.36 4.74
C SER A 79 -2.28 19.72 3.35
N SER A 80 -1.22 19.26 2.73
CA SER A 80 -1.29 18.55 1.45
C SER A 80 -2.28 17.37 1.49
N PHE A 81 -2.31 16.62 2.60
CA PHE A 81 -3.18 15.47 2.78
C PHE A 81 -4.65 15.88 2.92
N GLU A 82 -4.95 16.91 3.70
CA GLU A 82 -6.30 17.44 3.87
C GLU A 82 -6.81 18.07 2.57
N TYR A 83 -5.94 18.75 1.83
CA TYR A 83 -6.26 19.27 0.49
C TYR A 83 -6.61 18.12 -0.47
N PHE A 84 -5.82 17.04 -0.47
CA PHE A 84 -6.08 15.86 -1.30
C PHE A 84 -7.44 15.22 -0.94
N ILE A 85 -7.72 15.02 0.35
CA ILE A 85 -9.00 14.47 0.82
C ILE A 85 -10.15 15.39 0.40
N SER A 86 -10.03 16.71 0.62
CA SER A 86 -11.05 17.69 0.24
C SER A 86 -11.35 17.64 -1.26
N ARG A 87 -10.30 17.58 -2.08
CA ARG A 87 -10.45 17.47 -3.53
C ARG A 87 -11.19 16.19 -3.94
N LYS A 88 -10.82 15.05 -3.37
CA LYS A 88 -11.49 13.77 -3.67
C LYS A 88 -12.96 13.75 -3.25
N ILE A 89 -13.30 14.37 -2.14
CA ILE A 89 -14.70 14.53 -1.70
C ILE A 89 -15.47 15.43 -2.67
N CYS A 90 -14.88 16.58 -3.08
CA CYS A 90 -15.52 17.47 -4.06
C CYS A 90 -15.71 16.78 -5.40
N GLU A 91 -14.73 16.03 -5.90
CA GLU A 91 -14.83 15.22 -7.13
C GLU A 91 -15.97 14.19 -7.03
N ALA A 92 -16.09 13.47 -5.91
CA ALA A 92 -17.15 12.48 -5.69
C ALA A 92 -18.55 13.10 -5.73
N LEU A 93 -18.65 14.37 -5.37
CA LEU A 93 -19.89 15.17 -5.38
C LEU A 93 -20.04 16.05 -6.63
N ASP A 94 -19.25 15.83 -7.67
CA ASP A 94 -19.23 16.64 -8.90
C ASP A 94 -19.13 18.15 -8.62
N TYR A 95 -18.46 18.54 -7.53
CA TYR A 95 -18.37 19.91 -7.00
C TYR A 95 -19.75 20.57 -6.77
N SER A 96 -20.81 19.78 -6.57
CA SER A 96 -22.15 20.22 -6.29
C SER A 96 -22.53 19.88 -4.85
N TYR A 97 -23.15 20.83 -4.16
CA TYR A 97 -23.58 20.69 -2.78
C TYR A 97 -25.11 20.58 -2.67
N GLU A 98 -25.79 20.34 -3.80
CA GLU A 98 -27.25 20.22 -3.87
C GLU A 98 -27.71 18.75 -3.79
N HIS A 99 -26.77 17.80 -3.67
CA HIS A 99 -27.09 16.37 -3.62
C HIS A 99 -27.79 15.94 -2.32
N PHE A 100 -27.74 16.76 -1.27
CA PHE A 100 -28.26 16.44 0.07
C PHE A 100 -29.16 17.56 0.58
N ASP A 101 -30.25 17.84 -0.10
CA ASP A 101 -31.05 19.05 0.17
C ASP A 101 -32.23 18.85 1.13
N ASP A 102 -32.66 17.61 1.41
CA ASP A 102 -33.93 17.35 2.10
C ASP A 102 -33.80 16.30 3.25
N ALA A 103 -34.71 16.34 4.20
CA ALA A 103 -34.78 15.35 5.30
C ALA A 103 -35.01 13.90 4.81
N GLY A 104 -35.67 13.73 3.65
CA GLY A 104 -35.83 12.44 2.97
C GLY A 104 -34.50 11.84 2.53
N ASP A 105 -33.60 12.68 2.09
CA ASP A 105 -32.27 12.34 1.62
C ASP A 105 -31.38 11.83 2.75
N VAL A 106 -31.44 12.41 3.91
CA VAL A 106 -30.71 11.96 5.12
C VAL A 106 -31.15 10.54 5.52
N THR A 107 -32.42 10.20 5.36
CA THR A 107 -32.92 8.85 5.70
C THR A 107 -32.45 7.80 4.70
N ALA A 108 -32.45 8.09 3.40
CA ALA A 108 -31.95 7.20 2.35
C ALA A 108 -30.44 7.00 2.48
N PHE A 109 -29.68 8.08 2.70
CA PHE A 109 -28.24 8.01 2.96
C PHE A 109 -27.91 7.23 4.23
N SER A 110 -28.66 7.41 5.30
CA SER A 110 -28.48 6.65 6.55
C SER A 110 -28.71 5.15 6.35
N ARG A 111 -29.59 4.74 5.43
CA ARG A 111 -29.75 3.33 5.04
C ARG A 111 -28.56 2.82 4.26
N LEU A 112 -28.07 3.59 3.28
CA LEU A 112 -26.86 3.26 2.52
C LEU A 112 -25.68 3.05 3.45
N LEU A 113 -25.42 3.99 4.37
CA LEU A 113 -24.33 3.91 5.35
C LEU A 113 -24.38 2.65 6.23
N LYS A 114 -25.58 2.10 6.52
CA LYS A 114 -25.71 0.87 7.32
C LYS A 114 -25.29 -0.39 6.56
N HIS A 115 -25.44 -0.39 5.24
CA HIS A 115 -25.19 -1.56 4.40
C HIS A 115 -23.90 -1.47 3.59
N PHE A 116 -23.29 -0.28 3.49
CA PHE A 116 -22.04 -0.11 2.77
C PHE A 116 -20.85 -0.60 3.61
N GLU A 117 -19.95 -1.35 2.97
CA GLU A 117 -18.76 -1.90 3.60
C GLU A 117 -17.60 -0.91 3.54
N PHE A 118 -17.29 -0.27 4.67
CA PHE A 118 -16.27 0.76 4.78
C PHE A 118 -14.87 0.23 5.14
N SER A 119 -14.75 -0.97 5.69
CA SER A 119 -13.45 -1.53 6.07
C SER A 119 -12.60 -1.94 4.87
N GLY A 120 -13.21 -2.01 3.69
CA GLY A 120 -12.60 -2.58 2.50
C GLY A 120 -12.61 -4.11 2.49
N ALA A 121 -13.29 -4.73 3.45
CA ALA A 121 -13.48 -6.17 3.48
C ALA A 121 -14.22 -6.65 2.21
N VAL A 122 -13.78 -7.78 1.70
CA VAL A 122 -14.33 -8.38 0.48
C VAL A 122 -14.62 -9.83 0.76
N PRO A 123 -15.80 -10.34 0.36
CA PRO A 123 -16.29 -11.68 0.76
C PRO A 123 -15.34 -12.83 0.45
N HIS A 124 -14.48 -12.70 -0.56
CA HIS A 124 -13.53 -13.73 -0.95
C HIS A 124 -12.14 -13.58 -0.34
N ILE A 125 -11.93 -12.60 0.54
CA ILE A 125 -10.67 -12.37 1.27
C ILE A 125 -10.92 -12.54 2.76
N GLU A 126 -10.26 -13.52 3.34
CA GLU A 126 -10.17 -13.66 4.78
C GLU A 126 -9.15 -12.64 5.33
N THR A 127 -9.54 -11.84 6.30
CA THR A 127 -8.64 -10.92 6.99
C THR A 127 -8.58 -11.30 8.47
N LEU A 128 -7.39 -11.48 9.00
CA LEU A 128 -7.17 -11.88 10.40
C LEU A 128 -5.95 -11.18 11.02
N HIS A 129 -5.89 -11.18 12.35
CA HIS A 129 -4.73 -10.72 13.11
C HIS A 129 -3.89 -11.93 13.54
N LEU A 130 -2.56 -11.83 13.31
CA LEU A 130 -1.59 -12.83 13.71
C LEU A 130 -0.55 -12.22 14.65
N THR A 131 -0.35 -12.81 15.81
CA THR A 131 0.72 -12.43 16.73
C THR A 131 1.98 -13.25 16.44
N THR A 132 3.08 -12.57 16.18
CA THR A 132 4.39 -13.19 15.95
C THR A 132 5.07 -13.58 17.25
N ARG A 133 6.22 -14.28 17.17
CA ARG A 133 6.98 -14.70 18.35
C ARG A 133 7.54 -13.55 19.18
N ASP A 134 7.87 -12.43 18.54
CA ASP A 134 8.34 -11.19 19.17
C ASP A 134 7.19 -10.22 19.50
N ASN A 135 5.93 -10.73 19.53
CA ASN A 135 4.70 -10.02 19.84
C ASN A 135 4.31 -8.92 18.83
N ALA A 136 4.89 -8.85 17.64
CA ALA A 136 4.37 -7.99 16.59
C ALA A 136 2.98 -8.47 16.16
N GLN A 137 2.08 -7.53 15.89
CA GLN A 137 0.74 -7.80 15.38
C GLN A 137 0.75 -7.60 13.86
N LEU A 138 0.40 -8.65 13.12
CA LEU A 138 0.27 -8.60 11.67
C LEU A 138 -1.21 -8.62 11.29
N LEU A 139 -1.58 -7.78 10.35
CA LEU A 139 -2.85 -7.88 9.64
C LEU A 139 -2.61 -8.73 8.40
N VAL A 140 -3.25 -9.89 8.32
CA VAL A 140 -3.00 -10.90 7.29
C VAL A 140 -4.23 -11.03 6.41
N HIS A 141 -4.00 -11.15 5.09
CA HIS A 141 -5.04 -11.37 4.09
C HIS A 141 -4.80 -12.70 3.37
N ALA A 142 -5.86 -13.51 3.21
CA ALA A 142 -5.80 -14.79 2.53
C ALA A 142 -6.98 -14.99 1.59
N SER A 143 -6.74 -15.61 0.45
CA SER A 143 -7.82 -16.03 -0.47
C SER A 143 -8.59 -17.26 0.08
N ALA A 144 -9.80 -17.48 -0.41
CA ALA A 144 -10.70 -18.48 0.18
C ALA A 144 -10.28 -19.93 -0.06
N ASN A 145 -9.72 -20.24 -1.24
CA ASN A 145 -9.47 -21.64 -1.64
C ASN A 145 -8.07 -22.10 -1.24
N ARG A 146 -7.98 -22.80 -0.10
CA ARG A 146 -6.72 -23.29 0.49
C ARG A 146 -6.18 -24.58 -0.14
N GLU A 147 -6.92 -25.19 -1.07
CA GLU A 147 -6.48 -26.42 -1.76
C GLU A 147 -5.63 -26.10 -3.02
N LEU A 148 -5.64 -24.86 -3.46
CA LEU A 148 -4.83 -24.40 -4.59
C LEU A 148 -3.34 -24.29 -4.19
N PRO A 149 -2.40 -24.34 -5.17
CA PRO A 149 -0.99 -24.14 -4.91
C PRO A 149 -0.72 -22.79 -4.22
N PRO A 150 0.10 -22.76 -3.16
CA PRO A 150 0.27 -21.53 -2.37
C PRO A 150 1.22 -20.53 -3.01
N VAL A 151 0.80 -19.26 -3.00
CA VAL A 151 1.60 -18.08 -3.32
C VAL A 151 1.64 -17.15 -2.11
N VAL A 152 2.82 -16.80 -1.65
CA VAL A 152 3.05 -15.83 -0.58
C VAL A 152 3.53 -14.53 -1.20
N LEU A 153 2.73 -13.48 -1.05
CA LEU A 153 2.97 -12.18 -1.65
C LEU A 153 3.57 -11.23 -0.60
N ALA A 154 4.85 -10.85 -0.77
CA ALA A 154 5.52 -9.85 0.03
C ALA A 154 5.31 -8.46 -0.59
N LEU A 155 4.57 -7.62 0.10
CA LEU A 155 4.17 -6.29 -0.34
C LEU A 155 5.33 -5.28 -0.28
N PRO A 156 5.25 -4.13 -0.99
CA PRO A 156 6.12 -3.00 -0.74
C PRO A 156 6.07 -2.61 0.74
N CYS A 157 7.23 -2.47 1.37
CA CYS A 157 7.32 -2.22 2.81
C CYS A 157 6.57 -0.94 3.20
N GLY A 158 5.61 -1.05 4.10
CA GLY A 158 4.85 0.06 4.67
C GLY A 158 3.74 0.65 3.81
N ILE A 159 3.47 0.06 2.66
CA ILE A 159 2.37 0.50 1.79
C ILE A 159 1.16 -0.42 1.99
N PRO A 160 -0.07 0.13 2.11
CA PRO A 160 -1.28 -0.68 2.30
C PRO A 160 -1.49 -1.75 1.23
N PHE A 161 -2.02 -2.89 1.63
CA PHE A 161 -2.41 -4.01 0.76
C PHE A 161 -3.24 -3.56 -0.45
N ASP A 162 -4.04 -2.51 -0.30
CA ASP A 162 -4.88 -1.97 -1.37
C ASP A 162 -4.09 -1.65 -2.66
N LEU A 163 -2.81 -1.30 -2.57
CA LEU A 163 -1.95 -1.05 -3.74
C LEU A 163 -1.76 -2.33 -4.59
N CYS A 164 -1.62 -3.47 -3.95
CA CYS A 164 -1.38 -4.75 -4.62
C CYS A 164 -2.64 -5.60 -4.78
N ARG A 165 -3.81 -5.04 -4.47
CA ARG A 165 -5.10 -5.71 -4.51
C ARG A 165 -5.38 -6.38 -5.85
N GLY A 166 -5.11 -5.69 -6.97
CA GLY A 166 -5.31 -6.22 -8.30
C GLY A 166 -4.47 -7.46 -8.62
N TRP A 167 -3.27 -7.55 -8.03
CA TRP A 167 -2.42 -8.74 -8.11
C TRP A 167 -2.96 -9.88 -7.27
N PHE A 168 -3.35 -9.58 -6.03
CA PHE A 168 -3.94 -10.57 -5.13
C PHE A 168 -5.18 -11.21 -5.75
N ASP A 169 -6.11 -10.40 -6.27
CA ASP A 169 -7.34 -10.87 -6.89
C ASP A 169 -7.04 -11.75 -8.11
N ALA A 170 -6.15 -11.31 -9.01
CA ALA A 170 -5.77 -12.06 -10.20
C ALA A 170 -5.11 -13.42 -9.88
N LEU A 171 -4.19 -13.44 -8.92
CA LEU A 171 -3.54 -14.66 -8.48
C LEU A 171 -4.53 -15.62 -7.78
N SER A 172 -5.48 -15.08 -7.02
CA SER A 172 -6.48 -15.86 -6.27
C SER A 172 -7.43 -16.68 -7.16
N GLU A 173 -7.51 -16.36 -8.45
CA GLU A 173 -8.28 -17.16 -9.41
C GLU A 173 -7.68 -18.57 -9.60
N ARG A 174 -6.37 -18.75 -9.35
CA ARG A 174 -5.64 -19.99 -9.64
C ARG A 174 -4.79 -20.51 -8.49
N PHE A 175 -4.51 -19.67 -7.49
CA PHE A 175 -3.61 -19.98 -6.38
C PHE A 175 -4.25 -19.66 -5.04
N PHE A 176 -3.78 -20.34 -3.99
CA PHE A 176 -4.03 -19.90 -2.63
C PHE A 176 -3.07 -18.78 -2.29
N VAL A 177 -3.56 -17.56 -2.27
CA VAL A 177 -2.73 -16.36 -2.05
C VAL A 177 -2.82 -15.92 -0.61
N VAL A 178 -1.67 -15.69 0.02
CA VAL A 178 -1.57 -15.09 1.34
C VAL A 178 -0.61 -13.91 1.31
N THR A 179 -0.93 -12.87 2.06
CA THR A 179 -0.12 -11.68 2.24
C THR A 179 -0.35 -11.07 3.61
N TRP A 180 0.45 -10.11 4.01
CA TRP A 180 0.31 -9.41 5.29
C TRP A 180 0.75 -7.95 5.15
N GLU A 181 0.20 -7.12 6.02
CA GLU A 181 0.61 -5.72 6.16
C GLU A 181 1.90 -5.63 6.97
N THR A 182 2.75 -4.67 6.63
CA THR A 182 4.05 -4.47 7.30
C THR A 182 3.88 -4.28 8.81
N ARG A 183 4.66 -5.01 9.60
CA ARG A 183 4.68 -4.94 11.07
C ARG A 183 4.82 -3.50 11.58
N GLY A 184 4.14 -3.18 12.67
CA GLY A 184 4.27 -1.90 13.35
C GLY A 184 3.67 -0.68 12.65
N LEU A 185 3.08 -0.85 11.45
CA LEU A 185 2.40 0.21 10.71
C LEU A 185 0.89 0.00 10.62
N PHE A 186 0.43 -1.25 10.73
CA PHE A 186 -0.97 -1.60 10.61
C PHE A 186 -1.42 -2.40 11.85
N GLY A 187 -2.66 -2.23 12.27
CA GLY A 187 -3.19 -2.90 13.46
C GLY A 187 -2.74 -2.25 14.76
N ALA A 188 -2.52 -3.07 15.81
CA ALA A 188 -2.06 -2.59 17.12
C ALA A 188 -0.56 -2.26 17.09
N CYS A 189 -0.23 -0.98 17.04
CA CYS A 189 1.14 -0.50 16.88
C CYS A 189 1.76 0.08 18.15
N GLU A 190 1.12 -0.14 19.33
CA GLU A 190 1.52 0.49 20.60
C GLU A 190 2.90 0.05 21.10
N ALA A 191 3.32 -1.15 20.76
CA ALA A 191 4.59 -1.74 21.19
C ALA A 191 5.72 -1.64 20.15
N PHE A 192 5.68 -0.69 19.20
CA PHE A 192 6.64 -0.62 18.10
C PHE A 192 8.12 -0.64 18.55
N ASP A 193 8.43 0.09 19.62
CA ASP A 193 9.81 0.16 20.14
C ASP A 193 10.28 -1.16 20.81
N GLN A 194 9.38 -2.12 21.00
CA GLN A 194 9.66 -3.42 21.64
C GLN A 194 9.80 -4.56 20.61
N ILE A 195 9.45 -4.32 19.35
CA ILE A 195 9.57 -5.32 18.28
C ILE A 195 10.83 -5.09 17.45
N ALA A 196 11.39 -6.17 16.92
CA ALA A 196 12.48 -6.06 15.96
C ALA A 196 11.96 -5.49 14.63
N VAL A 197 12.79 -4.70 13.92
CA VAL A 197 12.43 -4.06 12.66
C VAL A 197 13.36 -4.45 11.52
N ASP A 198 14.40 -5.24 11.79
CA ASP A 198 15.38 -5.69 10.81
C ASP A 198 14.74 -6.63 9.76
N THR A 199 15.49 -6.87 8.69
CA THR A 199 15.03 -7.73 7.60
C THR A 199 14.77 -9.16 8.05
N ASP A 200 15.52 -9.68 9.01
CA ASP A 200 15.32 -11.05 9.49
C ASP A 200 14.03 -11.17 10.30
N ALA A 201 13.61 -10.13 11.03
CA ALA A 201 12.29 -10.05 11.66
C ALA A 201 11.15 -10.00 10.61
N GLN A 202 11.33 -9.24 9.53
CA GLN A 202 10.34 -9.19 8.44
C GLN A 202 10.27 -10.53 7.67
N VAL A 203 11.37 -11.24 7.52
CA VAL A 203 11.39 -12.64 7.04
C VAL A 203 10.65 -13.57 8.01
N ALA A 204 10.86 -13.41 9.31
CA ALA A 204 10.16 -14.20 10.30
C ALA A 204 8.63 -13.99 10.29
N ASP A 205 8.16 -12.80 9.88
CA ASP A 205 6.74 -12.55 9.63
C ASP A 205 6.21 -13.44 8.50
N MET A 206 6.89 -13.44 7.35
CA MET A 206 6.53 -14.32 6.22
C MET A 206 6.43 -15.77 6.66
N ILE A 207 7.42 -16.27 7.38
CA ILE A 207 7.44 -17.65 7.88
C ILE A 207 6.31 -17.88 8.90
N SER A 208 5.99 -16.91 9.75
CA SER A 208 4.87 -16.98 10.69
C SER A 208 3.52 -17.07 9.97
N VAL A 209 3.33 -16.31 8.91
CA VAL A 209 2.15 -16.38 8.04
C VAL A 209 2.06 -17.74 7.37
N MET A 210 3.15 -18.25 6.77
CA MET A 210 3.18 -19.60 6.18
C MET A 210 2.84 -20.68 7.21
N ASN A 211 3.36 -20.58 8.41
CA ASN A 211 3.09 -21.55 9.49
C ASN A 211 1.63 -21.51 9.95
N HIS A 212 1.04 -20.33 10.05
CA HIS A 212 -0.38 -20.16 10.40
C HIS A 212 -1.29 -20.93 9.41
N PHE A 213 -1.02 -20.81 8.13
CA PHE A 213 -1.77 -21.52 7.07
C PHE A 213 -1.26 -22.95 6.82
N ARG A 214 -0.28 -23.43 7.60
CA ARG A 214 0.32 -24.78 7.47
C ARG A 214 0.93 -25.04 6.10
N LEU A 215 1.46 -24.01 5.47
CA LEU A 215 2.16 -24.14 4.19
C LEU A 215 3.55 -24.74 4.45
N SER A 216 3.83 -25.93 3.97
CA SER A 216 5.16 -26.53 4.05
C SER A 216 6.17 -25.76 3.20
N SER A 217 5.77 -25.39 1.98
CA SER A 217 6.52 -24.56 1.06
C SER A 217 5.55 -23.79 0.16
N ALA A 218 6.03 -22.74 -0.52
CA ALA A 218 5.22 -21.89 -1.39
C ALA A 218 6.05 -21.28 -2.52
N HIS A 219 5.39 -20.73 -3.54
CA HIS A 219 5.98 -19.70 -4.38
C HIS A 219 6.02 -18.38 -3.60
N LEU A 220 7.20 -17.74 -3.54
CA LEU A 220 7.34 -16.40 -2.97
C LEU A 220 7.36 -15.35 -4.08
N MET A 221 6.48 -14.37 -3.99
CA MET A 221 6.44 -13.22 -4.90
C MET A 221 6.73 -11.95 -4.11
N GLY A 222 7.87 -11.31 -4.38
CA GLY A 222 8.26 -10.07 -3.71
C GLY A 222 8.18 -8.86 -4.63
N ILE A 223 7.65 -7.74 -4.13
CA ILE A 223 7.40 -6.51 -4.89
C ILE A 223 8.15 -5.36 -4.24
N CYS A 224 8.93 -4.60 -5.00
CA CYS A 224 9.69 -3.45 -4.52
C CYS A 224 10.54 -3.82 -3.29
N GLY A 225 10.39 -3.16 -2.14
CA GLY A 225 11.02 -3.55 -0.87
C GLY A 225 10.69 -4.98 -0.41
N GLY A 226 9.49 -5.49 -0.73
CA GLY A 226 9.11 -6.88 -0.48
C GLY A 226 9.96 -7.91 -1.24
N ALA A 227 10.61 -7.50 -2.35
CA ALA A 227 11.54 -8.36 -3.06
C ALA A 227 12.79 -8.68 -2.21
N VAL A 228 13.26 -7.74 -1.39
CA VAL A 228 14.36 -7.97 -0.43
C VAL A 228 13.96 -8.98 0.64
N ILE A 229 12.72 -8.90 1.13
CA ILE A 229 12.18 -9.84 2.12
C ILE A 229 12.06 -11.24 1.52
N ALA A 230 11.45 -11.37 0.34
CA ALA A 230 11.26 -12.65 -0.33
C ALA A 230 12.60 -13.33 -0.70
N LEU A 231 13.57 -12.55 -1.22
CA LEU A 231 14.92 -13.00 -1.51
C LEU A 231 15.64 -13.47 -0.24
N SER A 232 15.54 -12.71 0.85
CA SER A 232 16.15 -13.06 2.13
C SER A 232 15.52 -14.33 2.74
N ALA A 233 14.21 -14.49 2.60
CA ALA A 233 13.51 -15.71 3.01
C ALA A 233 13.97 -16.92 2.19
N ALA A 234 14.11 -16.79 0.86
CA ALA A 234 14.61 -17.86 -0.01
C ALA A 234 16.05 -18.27 0.33
N ALA A 235 16.90 -17.32 0.72
CA ALA A 235 18.26 -17.61 1.15
C ALA A 235 18.34 -18.27 2.54
N ALA A 236 17.43 -17.94 3.47
CA ALA A 236 17.47 -18.44 4.84
C ALA A 236 16.65 -19.73 5.04
N HIS A 237 15.62 -19.96 4.23
CA HIS A 237 14.64 -21.04 4.38
C HIS A 237 14.39 -21.75 3.03
N ALA A 238 15.45 -22.24 2.37
CA ALA A 238 15.39 -22.81 1.02
C ALA A 238 14.39 -24.00 0.92
N ASP A 239 14.20 -24.75 2.00
CA ASP A 239 13.23 -25.85 2.10
C ASP A 239 11.75 -25.39 2.10
N ARG A 240 11.51 -24.09 2.34
CA ARG A 240 10.19 -23.48 2.38
C ARG A 240 9.80 -22.80 1.05
N VAL A 241 10.70 -22.80 0.05
CA VAL A 241 10.53 -22.03 -1.19
C VAL A 241 10.55 -22.95 -2.40
N ASN A 242 9.40 -23.11 -3.04
CA ASN A 242 9.27 -23.87 -4.28
C ASN A 242 9.86 -23.12 -5.49
N SER A 243 9.60 -21.82 -5.53
CA SER A 243 10.09 -20.90 -6.56
C SER A 243 9.98 -19.47 -6.06
N LEU A 244 10.66 -18.54 -6.71
CA LEU A 244 10.77 -17.13 -6.32
C LEU A 244 10.48 -16.23 -7.52
N SER A 245 9.70 -15.16 -7.34
CA SER A 245 9.62 -14.08 -8.30
C SER A 245 9.82 -12.73 -7.65
N LEU A 246 10.67 -11.90 -8.24
CA LEU A 246 11.13 -10.62 -7.73
C LEU A 246 10.76 -9.52 -8.72
N TRP A 247 9.85 -8.64 -8.33
CA TRP A 247 9.22 -7.65 -9.20
C TRP A 247 9.65 -6.24 -8.83
N HIS A 248 10.32 -5.55 -9.77
CA HIS A 248 10.76 -4.16 -9.59
C HIS A 248 11.44 -3.94 -8.23
N GLY A 249 12.35 -4.85 -7.86
CA GLY A 249 12.93 -4.89 -6.52
C GLY A 249 13.82 -3.69 -6.22
N ASP A 250 13.71 -3.19 -4.99
CA ASP A 250 14.53 -2.09 -4.48
C ASP A 250 15.78 -2.68 -3.80
N TYR A 251 16.83 -2.85 -4.57
CA TYR A 251 18.06 -3.50 -4.11
C TYR A 251 19.14 -2.47 -3.81
N ASN A 252 19.73 -2.54 -2.61
CA ASN A 252 20.99 -1.89 -2.29
C ASN A 252 22.13 -2.92 -2.37
N LEU A 253 22.95 -2.79 -3.40
CA LEU A 253 24.11 -3.67 -3.67
C LEU A 253 25.45 -3.00 -3.32
N GLY A 254 25.41 -1.82 -2.67
CA GLY A 254 26.59 -1.05 -2.31
C GLY A 254 27.23 -0.32 -3.50
N ASP A 255 26.60 -0.33 -4.68
CA ASP A 255 27.06 0.33 -5.90
C ASP A 255 26.01 1.34 -6.38
N ASN A 256 26.34 2.62 -6.31
CA ASN A 256 25.46 3.71 -6.70
C ASN A 256 25.16 3.76 -8.20
N ASP A 257 26.03 3.20 -9.05
CA ASP A 257 25.79 3.12 -10.49
C ASP A 257 24.66 2.13 -10.84
N LEU A 258 24.31 1.26 -9.90
CA LEU A 258 23.18 0.33 -10.00
C LEU A 258 21.90 0.86 -9.35
N ARG A 259 21.84 2.16 -9.04
CA ARG A 259 20.72 2.79 -8.32
C ARG A 259 20.26 4.06 -9.01
N THR A 260 18.95 4.31 -9.00
CA THR A 260 18.38 5.57 -9.46
C THR A 260 18.64 6.69 -8.46
N ALA A 261 18.52 7.95 -8.90
CA ALA A 261 18.51 9.08 -7.98
C ALA A 261 17.37 8.98 -6.95
N HIS A 262 16.23 8.41 -7.34
CA HIS A 262 15.12 8.17 -6.42
C HIS A 262 15.52 7.21 -5.28
N GLN A 263 16.14 6.08 -5.59
CA GLN A 263 16.61 5.12 -4.58
C GLN A 263 17.63 5.75 -3.62
N GLN A 264 18.57 6.55 -4.14
CA GLN A 264 19.58 7.22 -3.31
C GLN A 264 18.95 8.27 -2.38
N ASN A 265 18.03 9.07 -2.90
CA ASN A 265 17.28 10.06 -2.10
C ASN A 265 16.38 9.39 -1.06
N PHE A 266 15.72 8.30 -1.43
CA PHE A 266 14.88 7.53 -0.53
C PHE A 266 15.69 6.90 0.61
N GLU A 267 16.85 6.31 0.30
CA GLU A 267 17.76 5.77 1.32
C GLU A 267 18.17 6.85 2.31
N TRP A 268 18.64 8.00 1.82
CA TRP A 268 19.01 9.13 2.68
C TRP A 268 17.86 9.59 3.57
N LEU A 269 16.67 9.71 2.99
CA LEU A 269 15.46 10.13 3.72
C LEU A 269 15.09 9.11 4.81
N MET A 270 15.12 7.82 4.50
CA MET A 270 14.81 6.75 5.45
C MET A 270 15.87 6.67 6.56
N GLU A 271 17.15 6.74 6.21
CA GLU A 271 18.23 6.72 7.19
C GLU A 271 18.15 7.92 8.15
N SER A 272 17.89 9.13 7.63
CA SER A 272 17.76 10.34 8.45
C SER A 272 16.54 10.25 9.38
N ALA A 273 15.36 9.92 8.85
CA ALA A 273 14.13 9.84 9.63
C ALA A 273 14.12 8.66 10.64
N ALA A 274 14.94 7.63 10.42
CA ALA A 274 15.05 6.48 11.32
C ALA A 274 15.86 6.76 12.59
N GLN A 275 16.59 7.89 12.67
CA GLN A 275 17.47 8.21 13.79
C GLN A 275 16.69 8.46 15.08
N ASP A 276 15.70 9.34 15.01
CA ASP A 276 14.79 9.62 16.12
C ASP A 276 13.48 10.25 15.63
N ARG A 277 12.49 10.34 16.55
CA ARG A 277 11.16 10.89 16.24
C ARG A 277 11.17 12.40 15.97
N GLY A 278 12.12 13.13 16.48
CA GLY A 278 12.27 14.58 16.22
C GLY A 278 12.69 14.83 14.78
N GLU A 279 13.74 14.15 14.33
CA GLU A 279 14.20 14.21 12.94
C GLU A 279 13.10 13.76 11.97
N ALA A 280 12.41 12.67 12.29
CA ALA A 280 11.27 12.21 11.50
C ALA A 280 10.16 13.26 11.41
N ALA A 281 9.87 13.98 12.49
CA ALA A 281 8.84 15.02 12.50
C ALA A 281 9.25 16.23 11.64
N ASP A 282 10.51 16.66 11.71
CA ASP A 282 11.02 17.76 10.92
C ASP A 282 11.00 17.43 9.41
N LEU A 283 11.42 16.23 9.04
CA LEU A 283 11.37 15.77 7.66
C LEU A 283 9.94 15.56 7.17
N GLN A 284 9.05 14.99 8.02
CA GLN A 284 7.64 14.80 7.69
C GLN A 284 6.93 16.14 7.41
N ALA A 285 7.31 17.20 8.10
CA ALA A 285 6.74 18.53 7.87
C ALA A 285 6.91 19.02 6.42
N MET A 286 7.93 18.56 5.70
CA MET A 286 8.14 18.86 4.28
C MET A 286 7.02 18.31 3.38
N PHE A 287 6.36 17.22 3.80
CA PHE A 287 5.25 16.61 3.05
C PHE A 287 3.90 17.30 3.29
N LEU A 288 3.84 18.28 4.22
CA LEU A 288 2.61 19.05 4.47
C LEU A 288 2.38 20.13 3.41
N ASP A 289 3.40 20.50 2.63
CA ASP A 289 3.25 21.45 1.52
C ASP A 289 2.49 20.82 0.35
N GLN A 290 1.50 21.55 -0.17
CA GLN A 290 0.63 21.06 -1.25
C GLN A 290 1.39 20.77 -2.56
N SER A 291 2.53 21.41 -2.80
CA SER A 291 3.36 21.16 -3.98
C SER A 291 3.97 19.77 -4.00
N THR A 292 4.17 19.15 -2.84
CA THR A 292 4.76 17.81 -2.71
C THR A 292 3.89 16.73 -3.35
N LEU A 293 2.57 16.90 -3.35
CA LEU A 293 1.64 15.94 -3.96
C LEU A 293 1.58 16.01 -5.49
N ALA A 294 2.07 17.09 -6.08
CA ALA A 294 1.97 17.33 -7.53
C ALA A 294 2.70 16.25 -8.36
N THR A 295 3.67 15.55 -7.79
CA THR A 295 4.44 14.50 -8.45
C THR A 295 3.89 13.08 -8.21
N THR A 296 2.93 12.93 -7.29
CA THR A 296 2.36 11.61 -6.96
C THR A 296 1.18 11.31 -7.89
N PRO A 297 1.19 10.16 -8.58
CA PRO A 297 0.07 9.77 -9.43
C PRO A 297 -1.23 9.67 -8.62
N GLU A 298 -2.24 10.38 -9.08
CA GLU A 298 -3.49 10.58 -8.36
C GLU A 298 -4.23 9.27 -8.05
N SER A 299 -4.14 8.30 -8.96
CA SER A 299 -4.82 7.00 -8.84
C SER A 299 -4.34 6.16 -7.66
N ILE A 300 -3.10 6.37 -7.19
CA ILE A 300 -2.49 5.61 -6.09
C ILE A 300 -2.09 6.48 -4.89
N ALA A 301 -2.26 7.81 -5.00
CA ALA A 301 -1.85 8.75 -3.95
C ALA A 301 -2.44 8.39 -2.57
N HIS A 302 -3.69 7.95 -2.53
CA HIS A 302 -4.39 7.56 -1.29
C HIS A 302 -3.75 6.37 -0.55
N VAL A 303 -2.91 5.58 -1.21
CA VAL A 303 -2.18 4.46 -0.58
C VAL A 303 -0.70 4.77 -0.40
N VAL A 304 -0.01 5.33 -1.42
CA VAL A 304 1.44 5.57 -1.32
C VAL A 304 1.79 6.72 -0.38
N LEU A 305 0.85 7.62 -0.10
CA LEU A 305 1.04 8.72 0.85
C LEU A 305 0.79 8.30 2.32
N TYR A 306 0.23 7.13 2.55
CA TYR A 306 -0.11 6.65 3.90
C TYR A 306 1.04 6.76 4.92
N PRO A 307 2.28 6.34 4.62
CA PRO A 307 3.36 6.38 5.61
C PRO A 307 3.79 7.79 6.00
N TYR A 308 3.44 8.80 5.20
CA TYR A 308 3.87 10.20 5.39
C TYR A 308 2.83 11.07 6.09
N VAL A 309 1.67 10.52 6.47
CA VAL A 309 0.52 11.28 6.97
C VAL A 309 0.80 11.94 8.32
N ASN A 310 1.58 11.29 9.18
CA ASN A 310 1.97 11.84 10.47
C ASN A 310 3.40 11.44 10.86
N PRO A 311 4.04 12.17 11.78
CA PRO A 311 5.43 11.91 12.16
C PRO A 311 5.71 10.51 12.70
N GLU A 312 4.80 9.94 13.48
CA GLU A 312 5.00 8.61 14.09
C GLU A 312 4.94 7.50 13.03
N LEU A 313 3.98 7.55 12.09
CA LEU A 313 3.95 6.61 10.97
C LEU A 313 5.20 6.75 10.10
N PHE A 314 5.63 7.98 9.84
CA PHE A 314 6.82 8.23 9.04
C PHE A 314 8.09 7.71 9.71
N TYR A 315 8.25 7.91 11.02
CA TYR A 315 9.34 7.33 11.81
C TYR A 315 9.39 5.82 11.70
N ARG A 316 8.25 5.14 11.91
CA ARG A 316 8.16 3.68 11.83
C ARG A 316 8.45 3.15 10.43
N TYR A 317 7.90 3.80 9.42
CA TYR A 317 8.16 3.52 8.01
C TYR A 317 9.66 3.63 7.70
N ALA A 318 10.30 4.71 8.16
CA ALA A 318 11.71 4.94 7.99
C ALA A 318 12.56 3.83 8.65
N ARG A 319 12.25 3.45 9.90
CA ARG A 319 12.96 2.38 10.61
C ARG A 319 12.95 1.05 9.88
N LEU A 320 11.81 0.71 9.29
CA LEU A 320 11.63 -0.56 8.56
C LEU A 320 12.34 -0.55 7.20
N ASN A 321 12.24 0.55 6.45
CA ASN A 321 12.88 0.67 5.14
C ASN A 321 14.40 0.88 5.25
N ASP A 322 14.87 1.62 6.24
CA ASP A 322 16.31 1.75 6.53
C ASP A 322 16.94 0.37 6.81
N ALA A 323 16.25 -0.49 7.55
CA ALA A 323 16.69 -1.85 7.80
C ALA A 323 16.76 -2.70 6.51
N LEU A 324 15.80 -2.55 5.59
CA LEU A 324 15.85 -3.21 4.28
C LEU A 324 17.00 -2.66 3.42
N ASN A 325 17.21 -1.35 3.41
CA ASN A 325 18.29 -0.71 2.66
C ASN A 325 19.69 -1.13 3.15
N LYS A 326 19.82 -1.44 4.45
CA LYS A 326 21.08 -1.91 5.07
C LYS A 326 21.28 -3.43 4.98
N THR A 327 20.37 -4.15 4.31
CA THR A 327 20.48 -5.60 4.17
C THR A 327 21.65 -5.97 3.25
N GLU A 328 22.60 -6.74 3.76
CA GLU A 328 23.66 -7.31 2.94
C GLU A 328 23.07 -8.42 2.06
N LEU A 329 23.05 -8.20 0.75
CA LEU A 329 22.41 -9.11 -0.23
C LEU A 329 23.39 -10.08 -0.86
N ALA A 330 24.67 -9.71 -1.06
CA ALA A 330 25.61 -10.48 -1.87
C ALA A 330 25.80 -11.92 -1.33
N SER A 331 25.94 -12.08 -0.01
CA SER A 331 26.08 -13.40 0.60
C SER A 331 24.78 -14.22 0.61
N ARG A 332 23.64 -13.55 0.47
CA ARG A 332 22.31 -14.20 0.41
C ARG A 332 22.06 -14.80 -0.97
N LEU A 333 22.46 -14.10 -2.06
CA LEU A 333 22.20 -14.52 -3.45
C LEU A 333 22.74 -15.91 -3.78
N ALA A 334 23.99 -16.21 -3.37
CA ALA A 334 24.62 -17.50 -3.62
C ALA A 334 23.94 -18.69 -2.92
N ARG A 335 23.05 -18.45 -1.97
CA ARG A 335 22.32 -19.46 -1.18
C ARG A 335 20.95 -19.78 -1.78
N ILE A 336 20.49 -19.03 -2.78
CA ILE A 336 19.20 -19.23 -3.40
C ILE A 336 19.32 -20.37 -4.42
N SER A 337 18.55 -21.42 -4.23
CA SER A 337 18.51 -22.60 -5.11
C SER A 337 17.17 -22.76 -5.83
N ALA A 338 16.14 -22.02 -5.41
CA ALA A 338 14.83 -22.07 -6.03
C ALA A 338 14.84 -21.44 -7.44
N PRO A 339 14.11 -22.02 -8.41
CA PRO A 339 13.87 -21.37 -9.70
C PRO A 339 13.36 -19.94 -9.48
N THR A 340 14.01 -18.97 -10.12
CA THR A 340 13.79 -17.55 -9.83
C THR A 340 13.48 -16.77 -11.09
N LEU A 341 12.39 -15.99 -11.08
CA LEU A 341 12.08 -14.98 -12.06
C LEU A 341 12.40 -13.60 -11.49
N VAL A 342 13.20 -12.81 -12.21
CA VAL A 342 13.45 -11.40 -11.88
C VAL A 342 12.82 -10.54 -12.96
N VAL A 343 11.96 -9.59 -12.56
CA VAL A 343 11.25 -8.69 -13.48
C VAL A 343 11.62 -7.24 -13.19
N ALA A 344 11.95 -6.49 -14.22
CA ALA A 344 12.22 -5.05 -14.14
C ALA A 344 11.70 -4.34 -15.39
N GLY A 345 11.37 -3.06 -15.25
CA GLY A 345 10.99 -2.21 -16.36
C GLY A 345 12.18 -1.39 -16.88
N ASP A 346 12.27 -1.19 -18.19
CA ASP A 346 13.33 -0.35 -18.79
C ASP A 346 13.03 1.16 -18.70
N ALA A 347 11.80 1.53 -18.35
CA ALA A 347 11.37 2.90 -18.06
C ALA A 347 11.09 3.13 -16.54
N ASP A 348 11.57 2.24 -15.67
CA ASP A 348 11.42 2.38 -14.23
C ASP A 348 12.42 3.43 -13.68
N SER A 349 11.88 4.57 -13.26
CA SER A 349 12.65 5.66 -12.63
C SER A 349 12.75 5.51 -11.10
N THR A 350 12.00 4.57 -10.51
CA THR A 350 12.01 4.29 -9.07
C THR A 350 13.13 3.31 -8.73
N THR A 351 13.18 2.15 -9.40
CA THR A 351 14.24 1.15 -9.18
C THR A 351 15.08 0.92 -10.43
N HIS A 352 16.40 0.76 -10.24
CA HIS A 352 17.34 0.67 -11.35
C HIS A 352 17.39 -0.73 -11.94
N ILE A 353 17.24 -0.83 -13.26
CA ILE A 353 17.31 -2.11 -14.00
C ILE A 353 18.65 -2.85 -13.80
N GLY A 354 19.74 -2.12 -13.57
CA GLY A 354 21.06 -2.68 -13.30
C GLY A 354 21.08 -3.54 -12.04
N GLY A 355 20.39 -3.12 -10.98
CA GLY A 355 20.21 -3.91 -9.75
C GLY A 355 19.53 -5.25 -10.05
N SER A 356 18.43 -5.25 -10.79
CA SER A 356 17.73 -6.48 -11.19
C SER A 356 18.56 -7.40 -12.06
N ARG A 357 19.36 -6.83 -12.98
CA ARG A 357 20.33 -7.61 -13.81
C ARG A 357 21.38 -8.28 -12.94
N HIS A 358 21.92 -7.56 -11.96
CA HIS A 358 22.91 -8.11 -11.03
C HIS A 358 22.31 -9.26 -10.19
N ILE A 359 21.10 -9.08 -9.66
CA ILE A 359 20.38 -10.13 -8.91
C ILE A 359 20.20 -11.38 -9.77
N ALA A 360 19.69 -11.24 -11.00
CA ALA A 360 19.46 -12.36 -11.89
C ALA A 360 20.77 -13.08 -12.27
N ALA A 361 21.86 -12.34 -12.49
CA ALA A 361 23.17 -12.91 -12.82
C ALA A 361 23.82 -13.64 -11.62
N SER A 362 23.43 -13.30 -10.40
CA SER A 362 24.01 -13.86 -9.16
C SER A 362 23.28 -15.09 -8.63
N ILE A 363 22.07 -15.35 -9.08
CA ILE A 363 21.27 -16.54 -8.69
C ILE A 363 21.42 -17.61 -9.77
N LYS A 364 21.77 -18.83 -9.37
CA LYS A 364 22.14 -19.92 -10.29
C LYS A 364 21.01 -20.29 -11.27
N ASP A 365 19.79 -20.33 -10.80
CA ASP A 365 18.60 -20.71 -11.59
C ASP A 365 17.64 -19.52 -11.68
N ALA A 366 18.10 -18.45 -12.34
CA ALA A 366 17.33 -17.24 -12.50
C ALA A 366 17.13 -16.84 -13.96
N THR A 367 15.91 -16.42 -14.28
CA THR A 367 15.53 -15.81 -15.55
C THR A 367 15.22 -14.34 -15.33
N LEU A 368 15.76 -13.47 -16.17
CA LEU A 368 15.46 -12.03 -16.17
C LEU A 368 14.45 -11.71 -17.27
N HIS A 369 13.36 -11.08 -16.89
CA HIS A 369 12.39 -10.51 -17.81
C HIS A 369 12.40 -8.99 -17.73
N ILE A 370 12.58 -8.31 -18.86
CA ILE A 370 12.54 -6.85 -18.94
C ILE A 370 11.24 -6.43 -19.61
N GLU A 371 10.42 -5.70 -18.88
CA GLU A 371 9.20 -5.10 -19.42
C GLU A 371 9.57 -3.85 -20.23
N HIS A 372 9.31 -3.91 -21.54
CA HIS A 372 9.58 -2.78 -22.44
C HIS A 372 8.61 -1.62 -22.15
N ASN A 373 9.15 -0.40 -21.96
CA ASN A 373 8.45 0.76 -21.44
C ASN A 373 7.76 0.53 -20.08
N GLY A 374 8.14 -0.54 -19.35
CA GLY A 374 7.64 -0.83 -18.02
C GLY A 374 8.13 0.20 -17.02
N SER A 375 7.20 0.83 -16.31
CA SER A 375 7.50 1.72 -15.18
C SER A 375 7.14 1.03 -13.86
N HIS A 376 7.71 1.52 -12.77
CA HIS A 376 7.38 1.01 -11.43
C HIS A 376 5.88 1.03 -11.13
N LEU A 377 5.20 2.09 -11.55
CA LEU A 377 3.77 2.27 -11.34
C LEU A 377 2.91 1.38 -12.24
N ALA A 378 3.38 1.06 -13.45
CA ALA A 378 2.67 0.18 -14.37
C ALA A 378 2.48 -1.22 -13.79
N PHE A 379 3.39 -1.68 -12.95
CA PHE A 379 3.24 -2.95 -12.23
C PHE A 379 1.97 -2.97 -11.37
N PHE A 380 1.69 -1.92 -10.59
CA PHE A 380 0.54 -1.88 -9.68
C PHE A 380 -0.82 -1.84 -10.38
N VAL A 381 -0.86 -1.46 -11.65
CA VAL A 381 -2.08 -1.59 -12.48
C VAL A 381 -2.33 -3.03 -12.90
N SER A 382 -1.41 -3.95 -12.58
CA SER A 382 -1.47 -5.38 -12.93
C SER A 382 -1.85 -5.62 -14.40
N SER A 383 -1.01 -5.12 -15.30
CA SER A 383 -1.25 -5.17 -16.75
C SER A 383 -1.45 -6.60 -17.26
N PRO A 384 -2.17 -6.82 -18.37
CA PRO A 384 -2.29 -8.15 -18.97
C PRO A 384 -0.92 -8.78 -19.27
N GLN A 385 0.08 -7.98 -19.67
CA GLN A 385 1.43 -8.45 -19.98
C GLN A 385 2.15 -8.93 -18.72
N SER A 386 2.14 -8.14 -17.64
CA SER A 386 2.77 -8.52 -16.37
C SER A 386 2.11 -9.78 -15.79
N LYS A 387 0.76 -9.86 -15.87
CA LYS A 387 0.01 -11.08 -15.47
C LYS A 387 0.44 -12.28 -16.31
N HIS A 388 0.55 -12.13 -17.63
CA HIS A 388 1.00 -13.23 -18.50
C HIS A 388 2.39 -13.72 -18.10
N THR A 389 3.33 -12.83 -17.85
CA THR A 389 4.70 -13.17 -17.39
C THR A 389 4.66 -13.95 -16.07
N ALA A 390 3.86 -13.48 -15.09
CA ALA A 390 3.73 -14.15 -13.80
C ALA A 390 3.12 -15.55 -13.94
N PHE A 391 2.00 -15.65 -14.64
CA PHE A 391 1.30 -16.93 -14.79
C PHE A 391 2.11 -17.94 -15.62
N SER A 392 2.82 -17.50 -16.66
CA SER A 392 3.67 -18.39 -17.47
C SER A 392 4.78 -19.00 -16.61
N PHE A 393 5.45 -18.19 -15.78
CA PHE A 393 6.46 -18.70 -14.86
C PHE A 393 5.86 -19.65 -13.82
N LEU A 394 4.73 -19.30 -13.21
CA LEU A 394 4.06 -20.14 -12.22
C LEU A 394 3.60 -21.47 -12.83
N ASP A 395 3.11 -21.46 -14.05
CA ASP A 395 2.73 -22.67 -14.77
C ASP A 395 3.95 -23.58 -15.04
N GLU A 396 5.11 -23.02 -15.36
CA GLU A 396 6.33 -23.78 -15.58
C GLU A 396 6.84 -24.44 -14.30
N VAL A 397 6.89 -23.67 -13.17
CA VAL A 397 7.53 -24.16 -11.93
C VAL A 397 6.62 -24.95 -11.00
N LEU A 398 5.29 -24.83 -11.15
CA LEU A 398 4.30 -25.52 -10.32
C LEU A 398 3.63 -26.70 -11.03
N GLN A 399 3.98 -27.01 -12.27
CA GLN A 399 3.55 -28.27 -12.90
C GLN A 399 4.18 -29.45 -12.14
N PRO A 400 3.40 -30.51 -11.81
CA PRO A 400 4.00 -31.72 -11.30
C PRO A 400 5.00 -32.22 -12.34
N ALA A 401 6.24 -32.51 -11.92
CA ALA A 401 7.23 -33.14 -12.80
C ALA A 401 6.52 -34.35 -13.45
N VAL A 402 6.41 -34.32 -14.77
CA VAL A 402 5.90 -35.48 -15.53
C VAL A 402 6.91 -36.59 -15.27
N ALA A 403 6.50 -37.56 -14.45
CA ALA A 403 7.32 -38.71 -14.05
C ALA A 403 7.53 -39.67 -15.23
#